data_626ca8288b929433dac1940d408c0973
#
_entry.id   626ca8288b929433dac1940d408c0973
#
_cell.length_a   1.000
_cell.length_b   1.000
_cell.length_c   1.000
_cell.angle_alpha   90.00
_cell.angle_beta   90.00
_cell.angle_gamma   90.00
#
_symmetry.space_group_name_H-M   'P 1'
#
loop_
_entity.id
_entity.type
_entity.pdbx_description
1 polymer ?
#
loop_
_entity_poly.entity_id
_entity_poly.type
_entity_poly.pdbx_seq_one_letter_code
_entity_poly.pdbx_strand_id
1 'polypeptide(L)'
;MKTSKLILLSLICMLAIQPASAQSRSERRARIEREVKKAVDSKQYKINVNHMLPMKGSSRSLTSNYSVEIRNDSVFSYLPYFGEAYNIPYGGGKGLIFNAPISQYQTKHLKKGKVQIDFKVNNEEDKYEYSLTIYPNGSTSIHIQPTNRQAISFTGDMDIKE
;
A
#
# COMPACT_ATOMS: atom_id res chain seq x y z
N MET A 1 -58.99 12.43 -26.85
CA MET A 1 -57.71 12.22 -27.57
C MET A 1 -56.52 13.10 -27.07
N LYS A 2 -56.70 14.27 -26.50
CA LYS A 2 -55.58 15.10 -25.98
C LYS A 2 -55.02 14.60 -24.63
N THR A 3 -55.90 14.11 -23.74
CA THR A 3 -55.49 13.61 -22.42
C THR A 3 -54.70 12.32 -22.46
N SER A 4 -54.97 11.43 -23.41
CA SER A 4 -54.24 10.15 -23.55
C SER A 4 -52.79 10.39 -24.05
N LYS A 5 -52.54 11.41 -24.87
CA LYS A 5 -51.17 11.77 -25.32
C LYS A 5 -50.35 12.40 -24.21
N LEU A 6 -50.99 13.17 -23.29
CA LEU A 6 -50.33 13.72 -22.13
C LEU A 6 -49.91 12.64 -21.11
N ILE A 7 -50.74 11.63 -20.91
CA ILE A 7 -50.42 10.50 -20.01
C ILE A 7 -49.30 9.65 -20.59
N LEU A 8 -49.28 9.43 -21.90
CA LEU A 8 -48.22 8.71 -22.58
C LEU A 8 -46.87 9.46 -22.49
N LEU A 9 -46.88 10.79 -22.62
CA LEU A 9 -45.70 11.64 -22.52
C LEU A 9 -45.13 11.66 -21.10
N SER A 10 -45.98 11.65 -20.05
CA SER A 10 -45.56 11.61 -18.65
C SER A 10 -44.94 10.24 -18.28
N LEU A 11 -45.44 9.15 -18.87
CA LEU A 11 -44.93 7.80 -18.65
C LEU A 11 -43.54 7.62 -19.27
N ILE A 12 -43.29 8.25 -20.43
CA ILE A 12 -41.96 8.21 -21.09
C ILE A 12 -40.93 9.04 -20.32
N CYS A 13 -41.33 10.17 -19.69
CA CYS A 13 -40.42 10.93 -18.84
C CYS A 13 -40.02 10.19 -17.54
N MET A 14 -40.86 9.33 -16.99
CA MET A 14 -40.52 8.52 -15.80
C MET A 14 -39.50 7.40 -16.09
N LEU A 15 -39.40 6.93 -17.32
CA LEU A 15 -38.42 5.93 -17.74
C LEU A 15 -37.00 6.48 -17.99
N ALA A 16 -36.86 7.81 -18.05
CA ALA A 16 -35.55 8.46 -18.30
C ALA A 16 -34.75 8.77 -17.02
N ILE A 17 -35.28 8.53 -15.84
CA ILE A 17 -34.56 8.64 -14.58
C ILE A 17 -33.82 7.31 -14.37
N GLN A 18 -32.77 7.08 -15.16
CA GLN A 18 -31.80 6.07 -14.82
C GLN A 18 -31.06 6.56 -13.57
N PRO A 19 -31.05 5.82 -12.45
CA PRO A 19 -30.20 6.20 -11.35
C PRO A 19 -28.77 6.21 -11.89
N ALA A 20 -28.10 7.36 -11.78
CA ALA A 20 -26.68 7.48 -12.04
C ALA A 20 -26.02 6.35 -11.23
N SER A 21 -25.53 5.34 -11.91
CA SER A 21 -25.13 4.05 -11.33
C SER A 21 -24.06 4.32 -10.28
N ALA A 22 -24.45 4.29 -9.02
CA ALA A 22 -23.50 4.11 -7.97
C ALA A 22 -22.72 2.84 -8.36
N GLN A 23 -21.46 2.99 -8.78
CA GLN A 23 -20.59 1.88 -9.14
C GLN A 23 -20.78 0.78 -8.12
N SER A 24 -21.20 -0.42 -8.53
CA SER A 24 -21.51 -1.47 -7.58
C SER A 24 -20.25 -1.72 -6.74
N ARG A 25 -20.42 -2.05 -5.47
CA ARG A 25 -19.27 -2.34 -4.58
C ARG A 25 -18.34 -3.41 -5.17
N SER A 26 -18.87 -4.30 -5.98
CA SER A 26 -18.10 -5.32 -6.69
C SER A 26 -17.23 -4.73 -7.80
N GLU A 27 -17.75 -3.80 -8.58
CA GLU A 27 -16.98 -3.13 -9.65
C GLU A 27 -15.85 -2.28 -9.08
N ARG A 28 -16.12 -1.54 -8.00
CA ARG A 28 -15.07 -0.77 -7.29
C ARG A 28 -13.97 -1.69 -6.76
N ARG A 29 -14.33 -2.82 -6.14
CA ARG A 29 -13.35 -3.81 -5.67
C ARG A 29 -12.52 -4.38 -6.81
N ALA A 30 -13.16 -4.79 -7.90
CA ALA A 30 -12.48 -5.33 -9.06
C ALA A 30 -11.57 -4.29 -9.74
N ARG A 31 -11.92 -3.00 -9.70
CA ARG A 31 -11.06 -1.91 -10.19
C ARG A 31 -9.81 -1.79 -9.31
N ILE A 32 -10.00 -1.69 -7.99
CA ILE A 32 -8.90 -1.58 -7.03
C ILE A 32 -7.92 -2.76 -7.18
N GLU A 33 -8.43 -3.98 -7.24
CA GLU A 33 -7.60 -5.18 -7.42
C GLU A 33 -6.77 -5.13 -8.71
N ARG A 34 -7.35 -4.66 -9.81
CA ARG A 34 -6.61 -4.48 -11.08
C ARG A 34 -5.51 -3.43 -10.98
N GLU A 35 -5.79 -2.30 -10.32
CA GLU A 35 -4.78 -1.24 -10.13
C GLU A 35 -3.65 -1.71 -9.20
N VAL A 36 -3.98 -2.42 -8.11
CA VAL A 36 -2.98 -3.05 -7.23
C VAL A 36 -2.07 -3.98 -8.03
N LYS A 37 -2.67 -4.88 -8.81
CA LYS A 37 -1.91 -5.82 -9.64
C LYS A 37 -1.01 -5.08 -10.63
N LYS A 38 -1.54 -4.11 -11.35
CA LYS A 38 -0.78 -3.30 -12.31
C LYS A 38 0.39 -2.57 -11.65
N ALA A 39 0.17 -1.97 -10.48
CA ALA A 39 1.21 -1.28 -9.72
C ALA A 39 2.34 -2.23 -9.29
N VAL A 40 1.98 -3.41 -8.78
CA VAL A 40 2.95 -4.45 -8.39
C VAL A 40 3.74 -4.96 -9.60
N ASP A 41 3.05 -5.27 -10.71
CA ASP A 41 3.68 -5.79 -11.93
C ASP A 41 4.65 -4.77 -12.56
N SER A 42 4.32 -3.47 -12.47
CA SER A 42 5.19 -2.38 -12.96
C SER A 42 6.32 -2.02 -12.01
N LYS A 43 6.35 -2.55 -10.78
CA LYS A 43 7.28 -2.14 -9.69
C LYS A 43 7.27 -0.62 -9.46
N GLN A 44 6.10 -0.01 -9.55
CA GLN A 44 5.91 1.43 -9.34
C GLN A 44 4.69 1.63 -8.44
N TYR A 45 4.93 1.71 -7.14
CA TYR A 45 3.86 1.90 -6.16
C TYR A 45 4.39 2.56 -4.90
N LYS A 46 3.48 3.25 -4.22
CA LYS A 46 3.71 3.87 -2.92
C LYS A 46 2.73 3.29 -1.91
N ILE A 47 3.22 3.01 -0.72
CA ILE A 47 2.41 2.58 0.43
C ILE A 47 2.46 3.70 1.46
N ASN A 48 1.32 4.30 1.74
CA ASN A 48 1.15 5.27 2.81
C ASN A 48 0.98 4.51 4.12
N VAL A 49 1.87 4.75 5.08
CA VAL A 49 1.97 3.98 6.32
C VAL A 49 1.26 4.73 7.44
N ASN A 50 0.32 4.06 8.10
CA ASN A 50 -0.54 4.63 9.13
C ASN A 50 -0.37 4.03 10.53
N HIS A 51 0.23 2.85 10.66
CA HIS A 51 0.52 2.23 11.95
C HIS A 51 1.91 1.62 11.98
N MET A 52 2.51 1.66 13.17
CA MET A 52 3.79 1.04 13.49
C MET A 52 3.59 0.00 14.59
N LEU A 53 4.19 -1.17 14.40
CA LEU A 53 4.16 -2.30 15.33
C LEU A 53 5.61 -2.66 15.69
N PRO A 54 6.17 -2.07 16.75
CA PRO A 54 7.51 -2.41 17.20
C PRO A 54 7.53 -3.84 17.79
N MET A 55 8.69 -4.48 17.83
CA MET A 55 8.84 -5.82 18.40
C MET A 55 8.51 -5.84 19.90
N LYS A 56 8.81 -4.76 20.63
CA LYS A 56 8.47 -4.55 22.02
C LYS A 56 7.61 -3.30 22.17
N GLY A 57 6.54 -3.40 22.95
CA GLY A 57 5.62 -2.29 23.23
C GLY A 57 4.32 -2.35 22.41
N SER A 58 3.49 -1.33 22.56
CA SER A 58 2.19 -1.24 21.90
C SER A 58 2.31 -0.73 20.46
N SER A 59 1.38 -1.14 19.61
CA SER A 59 1.24 -0.53 18.28
C SER A 59 0.89 0.96 18.40
N ARG A 60 1.33 1.75 17.45
CA ARG A 60 1.16 3.21 17.46
C ARG A 60 0.62 3.68 16.12
N SER A 61 -0.41 4.51 16.16
CA SER A 61 -0.87 5.23 14.98
C SER A 61 0.14 6.31 14.61
N LEU A 62 0.38 6.46 13.31
CA LEU A 62 1.29 7.45 12.75
C LEU A 62 0.47 8.57 12.11
N THR A 63 0.75 9.81 12.50
CA THR A 63 0.02 11.01 12.04
C THR A 63 0.75 11.78 10.95
N SER A 64 2.04 11.49 10.73
CA SER A 64 2.84 12.09 9.67
C SER A 64 2.78 11.26 8.38
N ASN A 65 3.13 11.86 7.26
CA ASN A 65 3.09 11.24 5.93
C ASN A 65 4.24 10.24 5.72
N TYR A 66 4.27 9.18 6.53
CA TYR A 66 5.24 8.11 6.37
C TYR A 66 4.90 7.21 5.19
N SER A 67 5.90 6.75 4.46
CA SER A 67 5.67 5.92 3.29
C SER A 67 6.86 5.04 2.93
N VAL A 68 6.56 3.98 2.19
CA VAL A 68 7.51 3.18 1.42
C VAL A 68 7.11 3.27 -0.03
N GLU A 69 8.01 3.71 -0.88
CA GLU A 69 7.77 3.81 -2.31
C GLU A 69 8.79 2.97 -3.08
N ILE A 70 8.30 2.16 -4.01
CA ILE A 70 9.10 1.39 -4.94
C ILE A 70 9.04 2.07 -6.30
N ARG A 71 10.20 2.39 -6.85
CA ARG A 71 10.35 2.93 -8.20
C ARG A 71 11.39 2.09 -8.94
N ASN A 72 10.91 1.17 -9.77
CA ASN A 72 11.75 0.22 -10.50
C ASN A 72 12.66 -0.59 -9.56
N ASP A 73 13.94 -0.32 -9.57
CA ASP A 73 14.94 -1.04 -8.79
C ASP A 73 15.41 -0.27 -7.54
N SER A 74 14.62 0.70 -7.08
CA SER A 74 14.95 1.52 -5.91
C SER A 74 13.79 1.60 -4.92
N VAL A 75 14.12 1.65 -3.64
CA VAL A 75 13.19 1.93 -2.55
C VAL A 75 13.46 3.30 -1.96
N PHE A 76 12.38 4.05 -1.76
CA PHE A 76 12.37 5.31 -1.01
C PHE A 76 11.62 5.01 0.29
N SER A 77 12.38 4.83 1.36
CA SER A 77 11.84 4.54 2.69
C SER A 77 11.84 5.82 3.52
N TYR A 78 10.67 6.21 3.98
CA TYR A 78 10.47 7.31 4.91
C TYR A 78 9.61 6.80 6.06
N LEU A 79 10.24 6.09 7.00
CA LEU A 79 9.58 5.45 8.12
C LEU A 79 10.26 5.83 9.44
N PRO A 80 9.51 5.99 10.53
CA PRO A 80 10.08 6.14 11.85
C PRO A 80 10.64 4.78 12.32
N TYR A 81 11.71 4.80 13.09
CA TYR A 81 12.19 3.58 13.74
C TYR A 81 12.00 3.69 15.26
N PHE A 82 11.49 2.63 15.84
CA PHE A 82 11.35 2.47 17.27
C PHE A 82 11.72 1.03 17.66
N GLY A 83 12.82 0.89 18.36
CA GLY A 83 13.37 -0.41 18.76
C GLY A 83 14.79 -0.28 19.29
N GLU A 84 15.35 -1.38 19.78
CA GLU A 84 16.74 -1.46 20.20
C GLU A 84 17.65 -1.57 18.98
N ALA A 85 18.76 -0.86 19.00
CA ALA A 85 19.83 -1.00 18.03
C ALA A 85 21.02 -1.67 18.72
N TYR A 86 21.59 -2.69 18.06
CA TYR A 86 22.71 -3.47 18.58
C TYR A 86 24.05 -2.86 18.19
N ASN A 87 24.10 -2.30 16.99
CA ASN A 87 25.28 -1.61 16.47
C ASN A 87 24.81 -0.43 15.65
N ILE A 88 25.15 0.80 16.06
CA ILE A 88 24.79 2.03 15.40
C ILE A 88 26.06 2.81 15.06
N PRO A 89 26.08 3.50 13.89
CA PRO A 89 27.18 4.43 13.56
C PRO A 89 27.32 5.51 14.63
N TYR A 90 28.54 5.97 14.82
CA TYR A 90 28.82 7.08 15.73
C TYR A 90 28.01 8.32 15.32
N GLY A 91 27.28 8.91 16.26
CA GLY A 91 26.38 10.06 15.99
C GLY A 91 24.92 9.69 15.74
N GLY A 92 24.55 8.39 15.86
CA GLY A 92 23.20 7.89 15.56
C GLY A 92 23.03 7.64 14.06
N GLY A 93 21.87 7.10 13.69
CA GLY A 93 21.56 6.80 12.29
C GLY A 93 20.20 7.40 11.89
N LYS A 94 19.96 7.49 10.59
CA LYS A 94 18.69 7.95 10.02
C LYS A 94 17.57 6.88 10.15
N GLY A 95 17.93 5.70 10.68
CA GLY A 95 16.98 4.61 10.87
C GLY A 95 16.44 4.06 9.55
N LEU A 96 15.14 4.20 9.34
CA LEU A 96 14.47 3.75 8.13
C LEU A 96 14.16 4.90 7.16
N ILE A 97 14.92 5.99 7.22
CA ILE A 97 14.80 7.14 6.31
C ILE A 97 15.98 7.12 5.35
N PHE A 98 15.78 6.53 4.16
CA PHE A 98 16.81 6.41 3.13
C PHE A 98 16.22 6.15 1.75
N ASN A 99 17.05 6.36 0.73
CA ASN A 99 16.82 5.91 -0.64
C ASN A 99 17.96 4.98 -1.01
N ALA A 100 17.66 3.81 -1.54
CA ALA A 100 18.68 2.84 -1.87
C ALA A 100 18.23 1.87 -2.99
N PRO A 101 19.16 1.28 -3.72
CA PRO A 101 18.84 0.25 -4.70
C PRO A 101 18.33 -1.01 -4.03
N ILE A 102 17.39 -1.65 -4.69
CA ILE A 102 16.81 -2.94 -4.30
C ILE A 102 17.64 -4.06 -4.91
N SER A 103 17.86 -5.10 -4.13
CA SER A 103 18.43 -6.37 -4.57
C SER A 103 17.49 -7.52 -4.23
N GLN A 104 17.59 -8.61 -5.00
CA GLN A 104 16.83 -9.85 -4.75
C GLN A 104 15.30 -9.65 -4.66
N TYR A 105 14.74 -8.80 -5.52
CA TYR A 105 13.30 -8.59 -5.57
C TYR A 105 12.57 -9.84 -6.05
N GLN A 106 11.70 -10.38 -5.22
CA GLN A 106 10.90 -11.57 -5.50
C GLN A 106 9.43 -11.30 -5.24
N THR A 107 8.58 -11.75 -6.16
CA THR A 107 7.13 -11.67 -6.03
C THR A 107 6.55 -13.07 -5.95
N LYS A 108 5.68 -13.31 -4.97
CA LYS A 108 4.96 -14.57 -4.77
C LYS A 108 3.47 -14.30 -4.70
N HIS A 109 2.69 -14.95 -5.56
CA HIS A 109 1.24 -14.89 -5.49
C HIS A 109 0.72 -15.88 -4.46
N LEU A 110 -0.03 -15.39 -3.49
CA LEU A 110 -0.60 -16.16 -2.40
C LEU A 110 -2.10 -16.40 -2.64
N LYS A 111 -2.70 -17.27 -1.83
CA LYS A 111 -4.15 -17.54 -1.87
C LYS A 111 -4.95 -16.25 -1.61
N LYS A 112 -6.18 -16.19 -2.15
CA LYS A 112 -7.13 -15.08 -2.02
C LYS A 112 -6.61 -13.75 -2.61
N GLY A 113 -5.84 -13.81 -3.70
CA GLY A 113 -5.35 -12.62 -4.42
C GLY A 113 -4.30 -11.79 -3.70
N LYS A 114 -3.73 -12.29 -2.60
CA LYS A 114 -2.64 -11.61 -1.91
C LYS A 114 -1.34 -11.75 -2.69
N VAL A 115 -0.48 -10.76 -2.60
CA VAL A 115 0.87 -10.79 -3.16
C VAL A 115 1.87 -10.55 -2.05
N GLN A 116 2.87 -11.42 -1.95
CA GLN A 116 4.03 -11.22 -1.09
C GLN A 116 5.20 -10.75 -1.95
N ILE A 117 5.87 -9.72 -1.49
CA ILE A 117 7.06 -9.15 -2.14
C ILE A 117 8.18 -9.13 -1.11
N ASP A 118 9.25 -9.85 -1.42
CA ASP A 118 10.45 -9.91 -0.59
C ASP A 118 11.61 -9.25 -1.36
N PHE A 119 12.36 -8.38 -0.70
CA PHE A 119 13.56 -7.78 -1.28
C PHE A 119 14.58 -7.37 -0.21
N LYS A 120 15.81 -7.15 -0.65
CA LYS A 120 16.90 -6.71 0.22
C LYS A 120 17.40 -5.34 -0.18
N VAL A 121 17.82 -4.59 0.81
CA VAL A 121 18.43 -3.27 0.67
C VAL A 121 19.71 -3.25 1.47
N ASN A 122 20.74 -2.64 0.92
CA ASN A 122 22.00 -2.39 1.61
C ASN A 122 22.33 -0.91 1.46
N ASN A 123 22.52 -0.22 2.57
CA ASN A 123 23.00 1.15 2.60
C ASN A 123 24.23 1.27 3.52
N GLU A 124 24.72 2.47 3.72
CA GLU A 124 25.92 2.72 4.54
C GLU A 124 25.72 2.38 6.03
N GLU A 125 24.46 2.36 6.52
CA GLU A 125 24.16 2.14 7.93
C GLU A 125 23.87 0.67 8.27
N ASP A 126 23.14 -0.03 7.38
CA ASP A 126 22.63 -1.38 7.69
C ASP A 126 22.21 -2.15 6.43
N LYS A 127 21.95 -3.44 6.63
CA LYS A 127 21.29 -4.30 5.63
C LYS A 127 19.88 -4.59 6.11
N TYR A 128 18.92 -4.44 5.21
CA TYR A 128 17.50 -4.60 5.51
C TYR A 128 16.89 -5.68 4.62
N GLU A 129 16.11 -6.55 5.22
CA GLU A 129 15.22 -7.45 4.50
C GLU A 129 13.78 -6.94 4.67
N TYR A 130 13.14 -6.65 3.54
CA TYR A 130 11.76 -6.20 3.47
C TYR A 130 10.87 -7.35 3.04
N SER A 131 9.77 -7.56 3.75
CA SER A 131 8.69 -8.45 3.34
C SER A 131 7.36 -7.69 3.39
N LEU A 132 6.77 -7.50 2.22
CA LEU A 132 5.50 -6.82 2.06
C LEU A 132 4.41 -7.84 1.73
N THR A 133 3.29 -7.79 2.44
CA THR A 133 2.09 -8.54 2.06
C THR A 133 1.02 -7.56 1.63
N ILE A 134 0.72 -7.54 0.34
CA ILE A 134 -0.26 -6.66 -0.28
C ILE A 134 -1.55 -7.44 -0.50
N TYR A 135 -2.66 -6.86 -0.05
CA TYR A 135 -3.99 -7.42 -0.18
C TYR A 135 -4.70 -6.86 -1.43
N PRO A 136 -5.71 -7.55 -1.97
CA PRO A 136 -6.43 -7.09 -3.17
C PRO A 136 -7.09 -5.71 -3.03
N ASN A 137 -7.41 -5.31 -1.82
CA ASN A 137 -7.97 -3.99 -1.52
C ASN A 137 -6.93 -2.86 -1.36
N GLY A 138 -5.62 -3.17 -1.56
CA GLY A 138 -4.52 -2.23 -1.40
C GLY A 138 -3.95 -2.14 0.01
N SER A 139 -4.63 -2.68 1.03
CA SER A 139 -4.04 -2.74 2.37
C SER A 139 -2.74 -3.53 2.35
N THR A 140 -1.76 -3.09 3.11
CA THR A 140 -0.42 -3.66 3.06
C THR A 140 0.15 -3.81 4.46
N SER A 141 0.73 -4.99 4.73
CA SER A 141 1.59 -5.22 5.89
C SER A 141 3.04 -5.22 5.45
N ILE A 142 3.89 -4.51 6.17
CA ILE A 142 5.32 -4.38 5.90
C ILE A 142 6.06 -4.94 7.10
N HIS A 143 6.96 -5.87 6.87
CA HIS A 143 7.91 -6.35 7.88
C HIS A 143 9.31 -5.99 7.43
N ILE A 144 10.10 -5.40 8.31
CA ILE A 144 11.47 -4.98 8.05
C ILE A 144 12.37 -5.62 9.08
N GLN A 145 13.35 -6.39 8.62
CA GLN A 145 14.38 -7.00 9.43
C GLN A 145 15.73 -6.35 9.12
N PRO A 146 16.18 -5.39 9.93
CA PRO A 146 17.54 -4.88 9.88
C PRO A 146 18.51 -5.91 10.44
N THR A 147 19.80 -5.83 10.08
CA THR A 147 20.85 -6.68 10.66
C THR A 147 21.28 -6.18 12.03
N ASN A 148 21.44 -4.86 12.18
CA ASN A 148 22.00 -4.23 13.39
C ASN A 148 20.96 -3.69 14.35
N ARG A 149 19.67 -3.96 14.12
CA ARG A 149 18.54 -3.43 14.90
C ARG A 149 17.43 -4.47 15.03
N GLN A 150 16.55 -4.29 15.99
CA GLN A 150 15.34 -5.11 16.10
C GLN A 150 14.43 -4.96 14.88
N ALA A 151 13.76 -6.05 14.53
CA ALA A 151 12.72 -6.03 13.52
C ALA A 151 11.58 -5.08 13.90
N ILE A 152 10.92 -4.55 12.89
CA ILE A 152 9.76 -3.68 13.06
C ILE A 152 8.76 -3.94 11.94
N SER A 153 7.48 -3.82 12.26
CA SER A 153 6.41 -3.98 11.27
C SER A 153 5.56 -2.72 11.17
N PHE A 154 4.95 -2.56 10.02
CA PHE A 154 4.05 -1.46 9.74
C PHE A 154 2.82 -1.96 9.00
N THR A 155 1.75 -1.19 9.08
CA THR A 155 0.61 -1.36 8.18
C THR A 155 0.25 -0.03 7.52
N GLY A 156 -0.30 -0.13 6.34
CA GLY A 156 -0.69 1.01 5.54
C GLY A 156 -1.51 0.61 4.33
N ASP A 157 -1.73 1.54 3.44
CA ASP A 157 -2.51 1.34 2.24
C ASP A 157 -1.74 1.81 1.01
N MET A 158 -1.85 1.06 -0.08
CA MET A 158 -1.27 1.44 -1.36
C MET A 158 -1.96 2.70 -1.88
N ASP A 159 -1.18 3.67 -2.35
CA ASP A 159 -1.67 4.88 -3.00
C ASP A 159 -2.19 4.54 -4.40
N ILE A 160 -3.49 4.29 -4.47
CA ILE A 160 -4.19 3.97 -5.72
C ILE A 160 -4.91 5.24 -6.16
N LYS A 161 -4.49 5.77 -7.32
CA LYS A 161 -5.19 6.92 -7.93
C LYS A 161 -6.60 6.48 -8.33
N GLU A 162 -7.60 7.11 -7.72
CA GLU A 162 -9.02 6.92 -8.07
C GLU A 162 -9.36 7.50 -9.44
#